data_eebf90503e2a96b69061349c8248e9c0
#
_entry.id   eebf90503e2a96b69061349c8248e9c0
#
_cell.length_a   1.000
_cell.length_b   1.000
_cell.length_c   1.000
_cell.angle_alpha   90.00
_cell.angle_beta   90.00
_cell.angle_gamma   90.00
#
_symmetry.space_group_name_H-M   'P 1'
#
loop_
_entity.id
_entity.type
_entity.pdbx_description
1 polymer ?
#
loop_
_entity_poly.entity_id
_entity_poly.type
_entity_poly.pdbx_seq_one_letter_code
_entity_poly.pdbx_strand_id
1 'polypeptide(L)'
;MKNKNMRLKGQLRMYMQWPLIMTILLLAMNIWMYMTDQKAGLTMTVFVIIYVVIVGLLYFYNRSLILADLIQFSTQYKGIQNTLLKELTVPYAIILEDGHILWKNDRFSEIVDGREKFIQKIIPELNKGIFPKDDETRNELEITYKERDYQVELRRISLEGFSESERMLQIPKEKEYFIALYMRDVTELNSYIRENEDQRLIAGLIYIDNYDEVMESVEEVRQSLLVALIDRKINKYINDVDGIVKKLENDKYFFVVKKESYRKFEADKFSLLEEVKQVNIGNARSATLSIGLGLNTATYALSYNYARMAIDLALARGGDQAVIKDCKGITYFGGKKEQTAKNTRVKARVKAEALREFIVAKDQVIVMGHKISDPDSLDRKSVV
;
A
#
# COMPACT_ATOMS: atom_id res chain seq x y z
N MET A 1 -17.45 -19.17 -49.08
CA MET A 1 -16.62 -19.95 -48.13
C MET A 1 -15.38 -20.47 -48.86
N LYS A 2 -14.24 -19.84 -48.76
CA LYS A 2 -12.98 -20.27 -49.37
C LYS A 2 -12.35 -21.36 -48.49
N ASN A 3 -12.35 -22.60 -48.97
CA ASN A 3 -11.67 -23.74 -48.36
C ASN A 3 -10.16 -23.43 -48.31
N LYS A 4 -9.69 -22.91 -47.16
CA LYS A 4 -8.26 -22.75 -46.87
C LYS A 4 -7.72 -24.14 -46.58
N ASN A 5 -7.00 -24.74 -47.50
CA ASN A 5 -6.27 -26.00 -47.31
C ASN A 5 -5.37 -25.87 -46.10
N MET A 6 -5.82 -26.35 -44.93
CA MET A 6 -4.99 -26.48 -43.73
C MET A 6 -3.92 -27.55 -44.02
N ARG A 7 -2.66 -27.14 -44.13
CA ARG A 7 -1.53 -28.05 -44.31
C ARG A 7 -1.10 -28.54 -42.92
N LEU A 8 -1.26 -29.82 -42.68
CA LEU A 8 -0.69 -30.48 -41.49
C LEU A 8 0.82 -30.26 -41.48
N LYS A 9 1.36 -29.68 -40.37
CA LYS A 9 2.80 -29.46 -40.16
C LYS A 9 3.31 -30.41 -39.02
N GLY A 10 4.56 -30.88 -39.16
CA GLY A 10 5.26 -31.60 -38.10
C GLY A 10 5.07 -33.12 -38.12
N GLN A 11 5.17 -33.73 -36.96
CA GLN A 11 5.17 -35.20 -36.75
C GLN A 11 3.92 -35.90 -37.31
N LEU A 12 2.76 -35.26 -37.23
CA LEU A 12 1.50 -35.80 -37.71
C LEU A 12 1.51 -36.04 -39.26
N ARG A 13 2.17 -35.13 -39.98
CA ARG A 13 2.36 -35.29 -41.45
C ARG A 13 3.26 -36.49 -41.75
N MET A 14 4.32 -36.66 -40.97
CA MET A 14 5.25 -37.76 -41.10
C MET A 14 4.55 -39.11 -40.83
N TYR A 15 3.73 -39.17 -39.80
CA TYR A 15 2.93 -40.37 -39.46
C TYR A 15 1.96 -40.78 -40.58
N MET A 16 1.31 -39.81 -41.19
CA MET A 16 0.41 -40.08 -42.33
C MET A 16 1.15 -40.49 -43.61
N GLN A 17 2.45 -40.23 -43.73
CA GLN A 17 3.24 -40.55 -44.95
C GLN A 17 3.92 -41.95 -44.84
N TRP A 18 4.02 -42.56 -43.68
CA TRP A 18 4.63 -43.85 -43.46
C TRP A 18 4.05 -44.97 -44.39
N PRO A 19 2.73 -45.11 -44.55
CA PRO A 19 2.18 -46.12 -45.47
C PRO A 19 2.58 -45.86 -46.92
N LEU A 20 2.72 -44.57 -47.35
CA LEU A 20 3.21 -44.22 -48.68
C LEU A 20 4.68 -44.62 -48.88
N ILE A 21 5.54 -44.44 -47.87
CA ILE A 21 6.94 -44.86 -47.91
C ILE A 21 7.04 -46.39 -48.03
N MET A 22 6.23 -47.13 -47.29
CA MET A 22 6.13 -48.58 -47.35
C MET A 22 5.66 -49.06 -48.71
N THR A 23 4.75 -48.31 -49.40
CA THR A 23 4.34 -48.62 -50.75
C THR A 23 5.50 -48.59 -51.73
N ILE A 24 6.39 -47.61 -51.62
CA ILE A 24 7.59 -47.50 -52.50
C ILE A 24 8.50 -48.74 -52.30
N LEU A 25 8.68 -49.13 -51.03
CA LEU A 25 9.51 -50.28 -50.68
C LEU A 25 8.91 -51.61 -51.23
N LEU A 26 7.58 -51.78 -51.12
CA LEU A 26 6.88 -52.93 -51.68
C LEU A 26 6.94 -52.97 -53.22
N LEU A 27 6.85 -51.82 -53.92
CA LEU A 27 7.04 -51.74 -55.35
C LEU A 27 8.44 -52.14 -55.80
N ALA A 28 9.49 -51.67 -55.05
CA ALA A 28 10.86 -52.10 -55.34
C ALA A 28 11.05 -53.61 -55.17
N MET A 29 10.45 -54.19 -54.09
CA MET A 29 10.49 -55.60 -53.84
C MET A 29 9.73 -56.41 -54.90
N ASN A 30 8.62 -55.91 -55.43
CA ASN A 30 7.87 -56.52 -56.53
C ASN A 30 8.69 -56.56 -57.83
N ILE A 31 9.40 -55.51 -58.16
CA ILE A 31 10.29 -55.45 -59.34
C ILE A 31 11.40 -56.52 -59.18
N TRP A 32 11.99 -56.65 -58.03
CA TRP A 32 13.01 -57.68 -57.80
C TRP A 32 12.42 -59.09 -57.96
N MET A 33 11.21 -59.38 -57.46
CA MET A 33 10.53 -60.67 -57.58
C MET A 33 10.31 -61.04 -59.05
N TYR A 34 9.99 -60.12 -59.95
CA TYR A 34 9.90 -60.34 -61.39
C TYR A 34 11.22 -60.76 -62.04
N MET A 35 12.34 -60.29 -61.49
CA MET A 35 13.67 -60.68 -61.99
C MET A 35 14.07 -62.13 -61.62
N THR A 36 13.41 -62.67 -60.57
CA THR A 36 13.75 -64.02 -60.04
C THR A 36 12.79 -65.09 -60.56
N ASP A 37 11.46 -64.86 -60.55
CA ASP A 37 10.44 -65.77 -61.05
C ASP A 37 9.20 -64.97 -61.52
N GLN A 38 8.84 -65.13 -62.78
CA GLN A 38 7.75 -64.38 -63.39
C GLN A 38 6.36 -64.72 -62.82
N LYS A 39 6.15 -65.98 -62.37
CA LYS A 39 4.87 -66.40 -61.75
C LYS A 39 4.74 -65.84 -60.32
N ALA A 40 5.82 -65.81 -59.54
CA ALA A 40 5.87 -65.22 -58.21
C ALA A 40 5.70 -63.69 -58.27
N GLY A 41 6.29 -63.03 -59.28
CA GLY A 41 6.13 -61.62 -59.52
C GLY A 41 4.66 -61.22 -59.80
N LEU A 42 3.93 -62.02 -60.54
CA LEU A 42 2.52 -61.77 -60.87
C LEU A 42 1.61 -61.89 -59.63
N THR A 43 1.83 -62.90 -58.78
CA THR A 43 1.10 -63.01 -57.51
C THR A 43 1.41 -61.84 -56.55
N MET A 44 2.67 -61.45 -56.46
CA MET A 44 3.07 -60.31 -55.59
C MET A 44 2.45 -58.98 -56.09
N THR A 45 2.30 -58.81 -57.42
CA THR A 45 1.64 -57.62 -57.97
C THR A 45 0.18 -57.48 -57.49
N VAL A 46 -0.56 -58.61 -57.45
CA VAL A 46 -1.94 -58.61 -56.94
C VAL A 46 -2.00 -58.13 -55.48
N PHE A 47 -1.09 -58.63 -54.64
CA PHE A 47 -0.99 -58.19 -53.24
C PHE A 47 -0.63 -56.72 -53.11
N VAL A 48 0.30 -56.21 -53.92
CA VAL A 48 0.68 -54.79 -53.91
C VAL A 48 -0.49 -53.90 -54.33
N ILE A 49 -1.27 -54.33 -55.35
CA ILE A 49 -2.49 -53.58 -55.75
C ILE A 49 -3.50 -53.53 -54.61
N ILE A 50 -3.80 -54.66 -53.98
CA ILE A 50 -4.71 -54.70 -52.83
C ILE A 50 -4.20 -53.79 -51.69
N TYR A 51 -2.90 -53.86 -51.35
CA TYR A 51 -2.29 -52.99 -50.35
C TYR A 51 -2.44 -51.52 -50.67
N VAL A 52 -2.13 -51.10 -51.91
CA VAL A 52 -2.27 -49.67 -52.33
C VAL A 52 -3.71 -49.19 -52.22
N VAL A 53 -4.69 -50.03 -52.59
CA VAL A 53 -6.11 -49.69 -52.47
C VAL A 53 -6.49 -49.52 -50.97
N ILE A 54 -6.07 -50.47 -50.11
CA ILE A 54 -6.35 -50.38 -48.67
C ILE A 54 -5.71 -49.14 -48.08
N VAL A 55 -4.43 -48.89 -48.37
CA VAL A 55 -3.72 -47.68 -47.87
C VAL A 55 -4.34 -46.42 -48.35
N GLY A 56 -4.77 -46.36 -49.62
CA GLY A 56 -5.48 -45.21 -50.18
C GLY A 56 -6.81 -44.92 -49.44
N LEU A 57 -7.61 -45.96 -49.22
CA LEU A 57 -8.88 -45.86 -48.50
C LEU A 57 -8.64 -45.42 -47.05
N LEU A 58 -7.69 -46.03 -46.35
CA LEU A 58 -7.35 -45.64 -44.98
C LEU A 58 -6.80 -44.21 -44.88
N TYR A 59 -6.00 -43.80 -45.86
CA TYR A 59 -5.47 -42.42 -45.91
C TYR A 59 -6.59 -41.41 -46.06
N PHE A 60 -7.53 -41.59 -46.96
CA PHE A 60 -8.66 -40.70 -47.15
C PHE A 60 -9.60 -40.67 -45.93
N TYR A 61 -9.89 -41.83 -45.36
CA TYR A 61 -10.76 -41.99 -44.20
C TYR A 61 -10.17 -41.34 -42.96
N ASN A 62 -8.93 -41.71 -42.60
CA ASN A 62 -8.24 -41.22 -41.39
C ASN A 62 -7.95 -39.70 -41.51
N ARG A 63 -7.63 -39.19 -42.68
CA ARG A 63 -7.42 -37.75 -42.88
C ARG A 63 -8.64 -36.93 -42.49
N SER A 64 -9.81 -37.36 -42.88
CA SER A 64 -11.07 -36.67 -42.58
C SER A 64 -11.36 -36.70 -41.08
N LEU A 65 -11.15 -37.85 -40.43
CA LEU A 65 -11.44 -38.05 -39.00
C LEU A 65 -10.46 -37.26 -38.13
N ILE A 66 -9.17 -37.33 -38.39
CA ILE A 66 -8.14 -36.59 -37.63
C ILE A 66 -8.33 -35.09 -37.77
N LEU A 67 -8.70 -34.59 -38.94
CA LEU A 67 -9.00 -33.16 -39.13
C LEU A 67 -10.25 -32.75 -38.35
N ALA A 68 -11.28 -33.56 -38.31
CA ALA A 68 -12.49 -33.29 -37.55
C ALA A 68 -12.21 -33.23 -36.04
N ASP A 69 -11.48 -34.21 -35.52
CA ASP A 69 -11.10 -34.28 -34.12
C ASP A 69 -10.21 -33.11 -33.69
N LEU A 70 -9.23 -32.73 -34.53
CA LEU A 70 -8.38 -31.56 -34.28
C LEU A 70 -9.15 -30.24 -34.24
N ILE A 71 -10.11 -30.08 -35.18
CA ILE A 71 -10.99 -28.91 -35.24
C ILE A 71 -11.87 -28.87 -33.97
N GLN A 72 -12.45 -30.01 -33.58
CA GLN A 72 -13.29 -30.12 -32.40
C GLN A 72 -12.49 -29.84 -31.16
N PHE A 73 -11.31 -30.42 -30.98
CA PHE A 73 -10.42 -30.15 -29.87
C PHE A 73 -10.00 -28.67 -29.76
N SER A 74 -9.59 -28.08 -30.90
CA SER A 74 -9.24 -26.66 -30.96
C SER A 74 -10.41 -25.75 -30.56
N THR A 75 -11.63 -26.10 -31.00
CA THR A 75 -12.85 -25.33 -30.72
C THR A 75 -13.23 -25.48 -29.23
N GLN A 76 -13.15 -26.67 -28.67
CA GLN A 76 -13.43 -26.94 -27.26
C GLN A 76 -12.41 -26.24 -26.38
N TYR A 77 -11.11 -26.35 -26.70
CA TYR A 77 -10.03 -25.69 -25.95
C TYR A 77 -10.19 -24.17 -25.91
N LYS A 78 -10.50 -23.56 -27.06
CA LYS A 78 -10.81 -22.14 -27.17
C LYS A 78 -12.06 -21.75 -26.36
N GLY A 79 -13.08 -22.60 -26.36
CA GLY A 79 -14.29 -22.44 -25.56
C GLY A 79 -13.96 -22.41 -24.04
N ILE A 80 -13.21 -23.41 -23.59
CA ILE A 80 -12.77 -23.51 -22.17
C ILE A 80 -11.94 -22.30 -21.76
N GLN A 81 -10.96 -21.90 -22.56
CA GLN A 81 -10.15 -20.70 -22.27
C GLN A 81 -11.00 -19.43 -22.16
N ASN A 82 -11.94 -19.22 -23.09
CA ASN A 82 -12.82 -18.06 -23.04
C ASN A 82 -13.73 -18.07 -21.80
N THR A 83 -14.24 -19.23 -21.40
CA THR A 83 -15.05 -19.38 -20.20
C THR A 83 -14.22 -19.09 -18.95
N LEU A 84 -13.03 -19.69 -18.84
CA LEU A 84 -12.13 -19.43 -17.70
C LEU A 84 -11.75 -17.96 -17.57
N LEU A 85 -11.46 -17.29 -18.68
CA LEU A 85 -11.14 -15.85 -18.67
C LEU A 85 -12.34 -14.98 -18.25
N LYS A 86 -13.55 -15.36 -18.65
CA LYS A 86 -14.78 -14.64 -18.24
C LYS A 86 -15.12 -14.86 -16.78
N GLU A 87 -14.93 -16.08 -16.27
CA GLU A 87 -15.23 -16.47 -14.90
C GLU A 87 -14.15 -16.06 -13.88
N LEU A 88 -13.04 -15.44 -14.32
CA LEU A 88 -12.06 -14.86 -13.40
C LEU A 88 -12.76 -13.92 -12.42
N THR A 89 -12.59 -14.19 -11.13
CA THR A 89 -13.19 -13.41 -10.04
C THR A 89 -12.59 -12.02 -9.91
N VAL A 90 -11.37 -11.83 -10.44
CA VAL A 90 -10.68 -10.54 -10.45
C VAL A 90 -11.11 -9.74 -11.66
N PRO A 91 -11.56 -8.49 -11.49
CA PRO A 91 -11.82 -7.56 -12.57
C PRO A 91 -10.58 -7.38 -13.45
N TYR A 92 -10.72 -7.69 -14.73
CA TYR A 92 -9.61 -7.76 -15.67
C TYR A 92 -9.99 -7.18 -17.02
N ALA A 93 -9.09 -6.38 -17.59
CA ALA A 93 -9.23 -5.85 -18.94
C ALA A 93 -7.91 -5.90 -19.71
N ILE A 94 -8.00 -5.93 -21.02
CA ILE A 94 -6.87 -5.80 -21.94
C ILE A 94 -7.06 -4.49 -22.69
N ILE A 95 -6.07 -3.62 -22.59
CA ILE A 95 -6.08 -2.30 -23.20
C ILE A 95 -4.89 -2.11 -24.14
N LEU A 96 -5.05 -1.25 -25.13
CA LEU A 96 -3.96 -0.78 -25.97
C LEU A 96 -3.22 0.38 -25.30
N GLU A 97 -2.08 0.72 -25.83
CA GLU A 97 -1.23 1.86 -25.46
C GLU A 97 -1.95 3.22 -25.48
N ASP A 98 -2.97 3.37 -26.33
CA ASP A 98 -3.82 4.56 -26.39
C ASP A 98 -4.94 4.56 -25.35
N GLY A 99 -5.07 3.47 -24.58
CA GLY A 99 -6.12 3.25 -23.58
C GLY A 99 -7.42 2.66 -24.14
N HIS A 100 -7.44 2.24 -25.40
CA HIS A 100 -8.59 1.58 -25.98
C HIS A 100 -8.76 0.17 -25.38
N ILE A 101 -9.96 -0.13 -24.87
CA ILE A 101 -10.30 -1.42 -24.29
C ILE A 101 -10.56 -2.43 -25.39
N LEU A 102 -9.68 -3.42 -25.53
CA LEU A 102 -9.84 -4.52 -26.48
C LEU A 102 -10.78 -5.60 -25.95
N TRP A 103 -10.65 -5.90 -24.68
CA TRP A 103 -11.42 -6.94 -24.02
C TRP A 103 -11.52 -6.68 -22.52
N LYS A 104 -12.61 -7.12 -21.92
CA LYS A 104 -12.85 -7.06 -20.47
C LYS A 104 -13.69 -8.26 -20.04
N ASN A 105 -13.48 -8.74 -18.81
CA ASN A 105 -14.32 -9.78 -18.24
C ASN A 105 -15.61 -9.20 -17.63
N ASP A 106 -16.50 -10.09 -17.22
CA ASP A 106 -17.81 -9.71 -16.69
C ASP A 106 -17.66 -8.92 -15.39
N ARG A 107 -16.71 -9.29 -14.52
CA ARG A 107 -16.40 -8.56 -13.28
C ARG A 107 -15.92 -7.13 -13.49
N PHE A 108 -15.08 -6.92 -14.49
CA PHE A 108 -14.68 -5.57 -14.87
C PHE A 108 -15.86 -4.76 -15.39
N SER A 109 -16.76 -5.40 -16.14
CA SER A 109 -17.94 -4.76 -16.70
C SER A 109 -18.97 -4.37 -15.64
N GLU A 110 -19.05 -5.10 -14.51
CA GLU A 110 -19.88 -4.77 -13.36
C GLU A 110 -19.41 -3.48 -12.64
N ILE A 111 -18.09 -3.30 -12.55
CA ILE A 111 -17.50 -2.11 -11.90
C ILE A 111 -17.57 -0.90 -12.84
N VAL A 112 -17.08 -1.13 -14.05
CA VAL A 112 -16.93 -0.12 -15.09
C VAL A 112 -18.15 -0.19 -16.01
N ASP A 113 -19.20 0.50 -15.60
CA ASP A 113 -20.44 0.65 -16.39
C ASP A 113 -20.11 1.46 -17.64
N GLY A 114 -19.98 0.78 -18.81
CA GLY A 114 -19.53 1.56 -19.91
C GLY A 114 -19.68 1.05 -21.31
N ARG A 115 -20.37 1.86 -22.09
CA ARG A 115 -20.33 1.92 -23.55
C ARG A 115 -19.04 2.60 -24.05
N GLU A 116 -18.26 3.21 -23.13
CA GLU A 116 -17.01 3.90 -23.47
C GLU A 116 -15.93 2.89 -23.84
N LYS A 117 -15.18 3.23 -24.87
CA LYS A 117 -14.12 2.37 -25.42
C LYS A 117 -12.73 2.71 -24.86
N PHE A 118 -12.59 3.85 -24.20
CA PHE A 118 -11.30 4.33 -23.68
C PHE A 118 -11.32 4.37 -22.17
N ILE A 119 -10.34 3.74 -21.55
CA ILE A 119 -10.25 3.64 -20.09
C ILE A 119 -10.14 5.01 -19.42
N GLN A 120 -9.42 5.96 -20.02
CA GLN A 120 -9.23 7.31 -19.48
C GLN A 120 -10.53 8.13 -19.39
N LYS A 121 -11.54 7.81 -20.21
CA LYS A 121 -12.85 8.46 -20.13
C LYS A 121 -13.69 7.93 -18.99
N ILE A 122 -13.40 6.72 -18.54
CA ILE A 122 -14.12 6.05 -17.46
C ILE A 122 -13.45 6.33 -16.13
N ILE A 123 -12.13 6.15 -16.10
CA ILE A 123 -11.27 6.36 -14.92
C ILE A 123 -10.15 7.34 -15.34
N PRO A 124 -10.33 8.64 -15.10
CA PRO A 124 -9.38 9.66 -15.55
C PRO A 124 -7.97 9.50 -14.98
N GLU A 125 -7.85 8.89 -13.81
CA GLU A 125 -6.57 8.58 -13.16
C GLU A 125 -5.73 7.61 -14.01
N LEU A 126 -6.36 6.73 -14.79
CA LEU A 126 -5.68 5.78 -15.67
C LEU A 126 -5.32 6.42 -17.02
N ASN A 127 -4.48 7.45 -16.97
CA ASN A 127 -4.01 8.14 -18.16
C ASN A 127 -2.74 7.49 -18.75
N LYS A 128 -2.38 7.89 -19.98
CA LYS A 128 -1.22 7.35 -20.70
C LYS A 128 0.13 7.50 -19.98
N GLY A 129 0.24 8.46 -19.08
CA GLY A 129 1.46 8.70 -18.31
C GLY A 129 1.77 7.62 -17.28
N ILE A 130 0.77 6.83 -16.91
CA ILE A 130 0.85 5.77 -15.90
C ILE A 130 1.10 4.39 -16.56
N PHE A 131 0.91 4.28 -17.86
CA PHE A 131 1.11 3.02 -18.56
C PHE A 131 2.59 2.62 -18.56
N PRO A 132 2.88 1.32 -18.32
CA PRO A 132 4.26 0.83 -18.30
C PRO A 132 4.98 1.13 -19.62
N LYS A 133 6.16 1.74 -19.56
CA LYS A 133 7.04 2.02 -20.70
C LYS A 133 7.98 0.85 -20.97
N ASP A 134 8.83 0.98 -21.99
CA ASP A 134 9.69 -0.10 -22.46
C ASP A 134 10.56 -0.76 -21.39
N ASP A 135 11.02 0.02 -20.40
CA ASP A 135 11.87 -0.46 -19.30
C ASP A 135 11.06 -1.00 -18.10
N GLU A 136 9.74 -0.76 -18.05
CA GLU A 136 8.87 -1.13 -16.94
C GLU A 136 7.86 -2.19 -17.39
N THR A 137 7.92 -3.39 -16.80
CA THR A 137 6.96 -4.46 -17.10
C THR A 137 5.67 -4.36 -16.28
N ARG A 138 5.68 -3.61 -15.17
CA ARG A 138 4.58 -3.52 -14.20
C ARG A 138 4.50 -2.13 -13.58
N ASN A 139 3.29 -1.62 -13.41
CA ASN A 139 3.01 -0.44 -12.61
C ASN A 139 1.79 -0.69 -11.72
N GLU A 140 1.82 -0.20 -10.48
CA GLU A 140 0.73 -0.30 -9.51
C GLU A 140 0.35 1.08 -8.99
N LEU A 141 -0.95 1.30 -8.83
CA LEU A 141 -1.48 2.53 -8.26
C LEU A 141 -2.78 2.25 -7.51
N GLU A 142 -3.09 3.10 -6.55
CA GLU A 142 -4.39 3.12 -5.88
C GLU A 142 -5.26 4.24 -6.47
N ILE A 143 -6.51 3.93 -6.72
CA ILE A 143 -7.51 4.87 -7.23
C ILE A 143 -8.80 4.76 -6.42
N THR A 144 -9.55 5.85 -6.35
CA THR A 144 -10.91 5.82 -5.80
C THR A 144 -11.91 6.00 -6.95
N TYR A 145 -12.76 5.00 -7.16
CA TYR A 145 -13.76 5.03 -8.22
C TYR A 145 -15.12 4.61 -7.67
N LYS A 146 -16.17 5.43 -7.89
CA LYS A 146 -17.53 5.23 -7.36
C LYS A 146 -17.55 4.92 -5.85
N GLU A 147 -16.86 5.72 -5.06
CA GLU A 147 -16.75 5.60 -3.59
C GLU A 147 -16.10 4.30 -3.09
N ARG A 148 -15.38 3.60 -3.96
CA ARG A 148 -14.59 2.42 -3.62
C ARG A 148 -13.14 2.62 -3.96
N ASP A 149 -12.27 2.06 -3.12
CA ASP A 149 -10.84 2.09 -3.31
C ASP A 149 -10.39 0.83 -4.09
N TYR A 150 -9.66 1.04 -5.18
CA TYR A 150 -9.13 -0.05 -6.00
C TYR A 150 -7.62 0.04 -6.10
N GLN A 151 -6.96 -1.08 -5.87
CA GLN A 151 -5.57 -1.29 -6.28
C GLN A 151 -5.58 -1.74 -7.73
N VAL A 152 -4.99 -0.91 -8.60
CA VAL A 152 -4.88 -1.19 -10.04
C VAL A 152 -3.47 -1.60 -10.36
N GLU A 153 -3.34 -2.73 -11.04
CA GLU A 153 -2.08 -3.24 -11.56
C GLU A 153 -2.12 -3.23 -13.09
N LEU A 154 -1.13 -2.60 -13.70
CA LEU A 154 -0.92 -2.52 -15.13
C LEU A 154 0.31 -3.34 -15.50
N ARG A 155 0.15 -4.32 -16.39
CA ARG A 155 1.27 -5.14 -16.89
C ARG A 155 1.39 -5.02 -18.41
N ARG A 156 2.59 -4.73 -18.88
CA ARG A 156 2.92 -4.80 -20.30
C ARG A 156 3.17 -6.24 -20.70
N ILE A 157 2.51 -6.71 -21.75
CA ILE A 157 2.64 -8.06 -22.30
C ILE A 157 3.05 -7.94 -23.75
N SER A 158 4.28 -8.41 -24.07
CA SER A 158 4.79 -8.45 -25.43
C SER A 158 4.04 -9.49 -26.26
N LEU A 159 3.83 -9.17 -27.53
CA LEU A 159 3.27 -10.07 -28.54
C LEU A 159 4.35 -10.80 -29.34
N GLU A 160 5.62 -10.59 -29.03
CA GLU A 160 6.72 -11.33 -29.63
C GLU A 160 6.56 -12.83 -29.38
N GLY A 161 6.64 -13.62 -30.44
CA GLY A 161 6.48 -15.09 -30.37
C GLY A 161 5.07 -15.63 -30.53
N PHE A 162 4.04 -14.79 -30.56
CA PHE A 162 2.69 -15.25 -30.89
C PHE A 162 2.48 -15.28 -32.40
N SER A 163 2.16 -16.46 -32.94
CA SER A 163 1.79 -16.59 -34.35
C SER A 163 0.42 -15.94 -34.65
N GLU A 164 0.18 -15.49 -35.88
CA GLU A 164 -1.11 -14.88 -36.27
C GLU A 164 -2.33 -15.77 -35.96
N SER A 165 -2.14 -17.09 -35.95
CA SER A 165 -3.17 -18.08 -35.62
C SER A 165 -3.46 -18.21 -34.14
N GLU A 166 -2.54 -17.77 -33.28
CA GLU A 166 -2.62 -17.85 -31.81
C GLU A 166 -3.16 -16.57 -31.17
N ARG A 167 -3.25 -15.48 -31.96
CA ARG A 167 -3.83 -14.22 -31.47
C ARG A 167 -5.35 -14.38 -31.31
N MET A 168 -5.78 -14.57 -30.06
CA MET A 168 -7.19 -14.67 -29.70
C MET A 168 -7.96 -13.36 -29.87
N LEU A 169 -7.27 -12.24 -29.77
CA LEU A 169 -7.82 -10.90 -29.88
C LEU A 169 -7.54 -10.34 -31.29
N GLN A 170 -8.49 -9.56 -31.83
CA GLN A 170 -8.28 -8.81 -33.07
C GLN A 170 -7.36 -7.60 -32.79
N ILE A 171 -6.11 -7.86 -32.46
CA ILE A 171 -5.11 -6.83 -32.23
C ILE A 171 -4.61 -6.34 -33.60
N PRO A 172 -4.53 -5.02 -33.81
CA PRO A 172 -3.94 -4.45 -35.01
C PRO A 172 -2.54 -5.00 -35.27
N LYS A 173 -2.18 -5.34 -36.48
CA LYS A 173 -0.89 -5.99 -36.84
C LYS A 173 0.35 -5.15 -36.50
N GLU A 174 0.18 -3.85 -36.31
CA GLU A 174 1.22 -2.88 -36.07
C GLU A 174 1.59 -2.76 -34.57
N LYS A 175 0.86 -3.44 -33.66
CA LYS A 175 1.10 -3.36 -32.23
C LYS A 175 1.96 -4.52 -31.76
N GLU A 176 3.03 -4.19 -31.02
CA GLU A 176 4.02 -5.12 -30.49
C GLU A 176 3.66 -5.64 -29.09
N TYR A 177 2.78 -4.94 -28.39
CA TYR A 177 2.35 -5.29 -27.04
C TYR A 177 0.92 -4.82 -26.72
N PHE A 178 0.38 -5.31 -25.63
CA PHE A 178 -0.83 -4.80 -24.97
C PHE A 178 -0.60 -4.66 -23.48
N ILE A 179 -1.51 -3.97 -22.79
CA ILE A 179 -1.48 -3.76 -21.35
C ILE A 179 -2.61 -4.57 -20.72
N ALA A 180 -2.24 -5.47 -19.82
CA ALA A 180 -3.19 -6.17 -18.97
C ALA A 180 -3.46 -5.29 -17.73
N LEU A 181 -4.73 -5.01 -17.47
CA LEU A 181 -5.20 -4.21 -16.36
C LEU A 181 -5.96 -5.10 -15.38
N TYR A 182 -5.52 -5.13 -14.15
CA TYR A 182 -6.18 -5.82 -13.05
C TYR A 182 -6.68 -4.79 -12.05
N MET A 183 -7.88 -4.99 -11.51
CA MET A 183 -8.42 -4.16 -10.43
C MET A 183 -8.74 -5.06 -9.23
N ARG A 184 -8.28 -4.67 -8.07
CA ARG A 184 -8.61 -5.33 -6.81
C ARG A 184 -9.34 -4.33 -5.92
N ASP A 185 -10.55 -4.66 -5.50
CA ASP A 185 -11.26 -3.87 -4.50
C ASP A 185 -10.53 -4.01 -3.16
N VAL A 186 -10.04 -2.89 -2.65
CA VAL A 186 -9.32 -2.77 -1.37
C VAL A 186 -10.06 -1.86 -0.40
N THR A 187 -11.33 -1.53 -0.68
CA THR A 187 -12.14 -0.62 0.12
C THR A 187 -12.24 -1.10 1.57
N GLU A 188 -12.58 -2.36 1.76
CA GLU A 188 -12.70 -2.96 3.08
C GLU A 188 -11.34 -3.02 3.78
N LEU A 189 -10.28 -3.42 3.06
CA LEU A 189 -8.93 -3.43 3.60
C LEU A 189 -8.49 -2.03 4.04
N ASN A 190 -8.70 -1.02 3.21
CA ASN A 190 -8.34 0.36 3.52
C ASN A 190 -9.19 0.91 4.69
N SER A 191 -10.45 0.51 4.79
CA SER A 191 -11.28 0.89 5.94
C SER A 191 -10.74 0.30 7.24
N TYR A 192 -10.36 -0.98 7.25
CA TYR A 192 -9.73 -1.61 8.42
C TYR A 192 -8.37 -1.00 8.77
N ILE A 193 -7.56 -0.66 7.77
CA ILE A 193 -6.28 0.03 8.00
C ILE A 193 -6.52 1.38 8.67
N ARG A 194 -7.47 2.18 8.16
CA ARG A 194 -7.85 3.48 8.73
C ARG A 194 -8.39 3.32 10.15
N GLU A 195 -9.30 2.37 10.35
CA GLU A 195 -9.84 2.08 11.68
C GLU A 195 -8.75 1.64 12.66
N ASN A 196 -7.86 0.76 12.26
CA ASN A 196 -6.72 0.33 13.09
C ASN A 196 -5.80 1.50 13.46
N GLU A 197 -5.52 2.38 12.51
CA GLU A 197 -4.74 3.60 12.74
C GLU A 197 -5.45 4.58 13.68
N ASP A 198 -6.75 4.77 13.54
CA ASP A 198 -7.55 5.66 14.37
C ASP A 198 -7.74 5.11 15.80
N GLN A 199 -7.79 3.79 15.97
CA GLN A 199 -7.86 3.10 17.26
C GLN A 199 -6.51 3.03 18.00
N ARG A 200 -5.39 3.35 17.35
CA ARG A 200 -4.06 3.33 18.00
C ARG A 200 -4.04 4.28 19.19
N LEU A 201 -3.47 3.80 20.30
CA LEU A 201 -3.30 4.61 21.48
C LEU A 201 -2.09 5.56 21.33
N ILE A 202 -2.28 6.79 21.77
CA ILE A 202 -1.24 7.81 21.86
C ILE A 202 -1.03 8.21 23.31
N ALA A 203 0.22 8.46 23.64
CA ALA A 203 0.60 8.90 24.98
C ALA A 203 0.64 10.42 25.07
N GLY A 204 0.19 10.94 26.20
CA GLY A 204 0.27 12.35 26.52
C GLY A 204 0.66 12.58 27.97
N LEU A 205 1.20 13.76 28.21
CA LEU A 205 1.57 14.27 29.54
C LEU A 205 0.90 15.61 29.77
N ILE A 206 0.44 15.86 31.01
CA ILE A 206 -0.08 17.15 31.44
C ILE A 206 0.68 17.52 32.71
N TYR A 207 1.28 18.71 32.70
CA TYR A 207 1.96 19.27 33.87
C TYR A 207 1.27 20.57 34.28
N ILE A 208 1.15 20.78 35.60
CA ILE A 208 0.74 22.06 36.17
C ILE A 208 2.02 22.90 36.31
N ASP A 209 2.19 23.92 35.48
CA ASP A 209 3.46 24.65 35.35
C ASP A 209 3.91 25.40 36.60
N ASN A 210 2.95 25.94 37.36
CA ASN A 210 3.15 26.82 38.51
C ASN A 210 2.50 26.25 39.76
N TYR A 211 2.56 24.92 39.96
CA TYR A 211 1.87 24.21 41.06
C TYR A 211 2.21 24.80 42.42
N ASP A 212 3.50 24.89 42.80
CA ASP A 212 3.96 25.38 44.10
C ASP A 212 3.48 26.82 44.31
N GLU A 213 3.65 27.71 43.33
CA GLU A 213 3.27 29.12 43.41
C GLU A 213 1.77 29.31 43.63
N VAL A 214 0.97 28.45 43.00
CA VAL A 214 -0.51 28.49 43.13
C VAL A 214 -0.89 27.96 44.52
N MET A 215 -0.27 26.88 45.00
CA MET A 215 -0.53 26.33 46.32
C MET A 215 -0.18 27.33 47.43
N GLU A 216 0.97 28.00 47.34
CA GLU A 216 1.37 29.03 48.29
C GLU A 216 0.44 30.25 48.31
N SER A 217 -0.28 30.50 47.21
CA SER A 217 -1.21 31.62 47.10
C SER A 217 -2.59 31.37 47.72
N VAL A 218 -2.84 30.15 48.22
CA VAL A 218 -4.14 29.71 48.78
C VAL A 218 -3.97 29.25 50.22
N GLU A 219 -4.97 29.55 51.05
CA GLU A 219 -5.01 29.05 52.44
C GLU A 219 -4.95 27.53 52.46
N GLU A 220 -4.19 26.97 53.41
CA GLU A 220 -3.89 25.54 53.53
C GLU A 220 -5.15 24.65 53.48
N VAL A 221 -6.25 25.09 54.11
CA VAL A 221 -7.55 24.39 54.11
C VAL A 221 -8.17 24.30 52.73
N ARG A 222 -7.87 25.24 51.84
CA ARG A 222 -8.43 25.29 50.48
C ARG A 222 -7.53 24.64 49.42
N GLN A 223 -6.26 24.39 49.75
CA GLN A 223 -5.32 23.78 48.77
C GLN A 223 -5.82 22.43 48.26
N SER A 224 -6.32 21.59 49.15
CA SER A 224 -6.89 20.29 48.75
C SER A 224 -8.11 20.41 47.79
N LEU A 225 -8.94 21.44 48.04
CA LEU A 225 -10.08 21.71 47.16
C LEU A 225 -9.66 22.20 45.77
N LEU A 226 -8.62 23.06 45.73
CA LEU A 226 -8.09 23.53 44.43
C LEU A 226 -7.55 22.38 43.60
N VAL A 227 -6.73 21.52 44.21
CA VAL A 227 -6.22 20.31 43.56
C VAL A 227 -7.37 19.42 43.07
N ALA A 228 -8.37 19.16 43.90
CA ALA A 228 -9.52 18.34 43.52
C ALA A 228 -10.33 18.92 42.33
N LEU A 229 -10.44 20.24 42.23
CA LEU A 229 -11.12 20.91 41.10
C LEU A 229 -10.31 20.82 39.80
N ILE A 230 -8.99 20.99 39.89
CA ILE A 230 -8.09 20.81 38.75
C ILE A 230 -8.11 19.34 38.29
N ASP A 231 -7.94 18.39 39.21
CA ASP A 231 -8.02 16.95 38.97
C ASP A 231 -9.33 16.57 38.28
N ARG A 232 -10.45 17.11 38.75
CA ARG A 232 -11.78 16.87 38.14
C ARG A 232 -11.85 17.35 36.73
N LYS A 233 -11.31 18.53 36.38
CA LYS A 233 -11.31 19.07 35.02
C LYS A 233 -10.44 18.25 34.08
N ILE A 234 -9.24 17.88 34.51
CA ILE A 234 -8.31 17.03 33.75
C ILE A 234 -8.96 15.67 33.47
N ASN A 235 -9.48 15.02 34.53
CA ASN A 235 -10.14 13.72 34.39
C ASN A 235 -11.36 13.79 33.47
N LYS A 236 -12.22 14.81 33.63
CA LYS A 236 -13.38 14.99 32.76
C LYS A 236 -12.96 15.15 31.31
N TYR A 237 -12.02 16.05 31.01
CA TYR A 237 -11.56 16.33 29.65
C TYR A 237 -11.02 15.09 28.93
N ILE A 238 -10.25 14.27 29.64
CA ILE A 238 -9.69 13.04 29.06
C ILE A 238 -10.75 11.94 28.96
N ASN A 239 -11.63 11.80 29.95
CA ASN A 239 -12.71 10.80 29.91
C ASN A 239 -13.77 11.10 28.85
N ASP A 240 -14.04 12.38 28.54
CA ASP A 240 -15.00 12.79 27.49
C ASP A 240 -14.59 12.31 26.08
N VAL A 241 -13.34 11.88 25.91
CA VAL A 241 -12.81 11.29 24.67
C VAL A 241 -12.43 9.81 24.81
N ASP A 242 -12.99 9.11 25.81
CA ASP A 242 -12.70 7.69 26.08
C ASP A 242 -11.21 7.45 26.39
N GLY A 243 -10.57 8.40 27.06
CA GLY A 243 -9.17 8.31 27.44
C GLY A 243 -8.98 7.86 28.90
N ILE A 244 -7.78 7.45 29.22
CA ILE A 244 -7.35 7.07 30.56
C ILE A 244 -6.33 8.10 31.04
N VAL A 245 -6.53 8.66 32.23
CA VAL A 245 -5.56 9.56 32.85
C VAL A 245 -5.16 9.03 34.22
N LYS A 246 -3.87 9.15 34.53
CA LYS A 246 -3.30 8.77 35.82
C LYS A 246 -2.40 9.90 36.36
N LYS A 247 -2.65 10.31 37.59
CA LYS A 247 -1.78 11.23 38.31
C LYS A 247 -0.50 10.49 38.71
N LEU A 248 0.64 10.99 38.31
CA LEU A 248 1.96 10.44 38.63
C LEU A 248 2.56 11.11 39.84
N GLU A 249 2.51 12.45 39.88
CA GLU A 249 3.01 13.32 40.95
C GLU A 249 1.94 14.39 41.25
N ASN A 250 2.18 15.24 42.18
CA ASN A 250 1.21 16.27 42.59
C ASN A 250 0.81 17.19 41.42
N ASP A 251 1.75 17.46 40.54
CA ASP A 251 1.64 18.38 39.39
C ASP A 251 1.71 17.70 38.04
N LYS A 252 1.88 16.36 37.99
CA LYS A 252 2.11 15.63 36.72
C LYS A 252 1.09 14.52 36.50
N TYR A 253 0.55 14.48 35.29
CA TYR A 253 -0.40 13.46 34.84
C TYR A 253 0.10 12.82 33.57
N PHE A 254 -0.11 11.52 33.48
CA PHE A 254 0.05 10.73 32.28
C PHE A 254 -1.35 10.37 31.77
N PHE A 255 -1.57 10.46 30.46
CA PHE A 255 -2.80 10.02 29.87
C PHE A 255 -2.58 9.27 28.55
N VAL A 256 -3.56 8.47 28.22
CA VAL A 256 -3.60 7.71 26.97
C VAL A 256 -4.97 7.89 26.35
N VAL A 257 -4.99 8.19 25.07
CA VAL A 257 -6.22 8.34 24.27
C VAL A 257 -6.05 7.67 22.91
N LYS A 258 -7.15 7.40 22.22
CA LYS A 258 -7.10 6.93 20.83
C LYS A 258 -6.62 8.06 19.92
N LYS A 259 -5.95 7.71 18.84
CA LYS A 259 -5.48 8.68 17.85
C LYS A 259 -6.62 9.51 17.25
N GLU A 260 -7.79 8.91 17.04
CA GLU A 260 -8.98 9.64 16.58
C GLU A 260 -9.39 10.78 17.53
N SER A 261 -9.18 10.60 18.83
CA SER A 261 -9.49 11.61 19.87
C SER A 261 -8.67 12.88 19.73
N TYR A 262 -7.47 12.80 19.14
CA TYR A 262 -6.65 13.96 18.84
C TYR A 262 -7.38 15.00 17.99
N ARG A 263 -8.21 14.56 17.05
CA ARG A 263 -9.02 15.47 16.19
C ARG A 263 -9.95 16.36 17.03
N LYS A 264 -10.49 15.84 18.13
CA LYS A 264 -11.33 16.62 19.07
C LYS A 264 -10.50 17.64 19.82
N PHE A 265 -9.31 17.26 20.31
CA PHE A 265 -8.40 18.19 20.98
C PHE A 265 -7.91 19.30 20.05
N GLU A 266 -7.68 18.98 18.79
CA GLU A 266 -7.28 19.96 17.79
C GLU A 266 -8.43 20.93 17.46
N ALA A 267 -9.65 20.42 17.31
CA ALA A 267 -10.84 21.22 17.01
C ALA A 267 -11.19 22.20 18.13
N ASP A 268 -11.05 21.78 19.41
CA ASP A 268 -11.30 22.62 20.59
C ASP A 268 -10.07 23.44 21.03
N LYS A 269 -8.94 23.28 20.28
CA LYS A 269 -7.66 23.96 20.56
C LYS A 269 -7.15 23.74 21.99
N PHE A 270 -7.37 22.52 22.53
CA PHE A 270 -7.01 22.16 23.89
C PHE A 270 -7.68 23.09 24.94
N SER A 271 -9.00 23.16 24.91
CA SER A 271 -9.80 24.05 25.78
C SER A 271 -9.51 23.85 27.27
N LEU A 272 -8.99 22.68 27.66
CA LEU A 272 -8.55 22.39 29.03
C LEU A 272 -7.57 23.44 29.57
N LEU A 273 -6.69 24.01 28.73
CA LEU A 273 -5.75 25.06 29.14
C LEU A 273 -6.49 26.27 29.74
N GLU A 274 -7.55 26.71 29.07
CA GLU A 274 -8.34 27.86 29.54
C GLU A 274 -9.30 27.46 30.67
N GLU A 275 -9.85 26.25 30.65
CA GLU A 275 -10.74 25.78 31.72
C GLU A 275 -10.06 25.69 33.05
N VAL A 276 -8.78 25.28 33.10
CA VAL A 276 -8.03 25.20 34.35
C VAL A 276 -7.64 26.58 34.86
N LYS A 277 -7.31 27.53 33.98
CA LYS A 277 -7.06 28.94 34.38
C LYS A 277 -8.24 29.60 35.06
N GLN A 278 -9.47 29.21 34.67
CA GLN A 278 -10.69 29.74 35.27
C GLN A 278 -11.01 29.16 36.64
N VAL A 279 -10.26 28.16 37.12
CA VAL A 279 -10.44 27.64 38.48
C VAL A 279 -9.96 28.66 39.49
N ASN A 280 -10.91 29.26 40.21
CA ASN A 280 -10.64 30.26 41.23
C ASN A 280 -11.45 29.97 42.51
N ILE A 281 -10.75 29.78 43.60
CA ILE A 281 -11.31 29.59 44.96
C ILE A 281 -10.74 30.58 45.95
N GLY A 282 -10.22 31.71 45.45
CA GLY A 282 -9.49 32.72 46.23
C GLY A 282 -7.99 32.68 46.03
N ASN A 283 -7.50 31.92 45.04
CA ASN A 283 -6.11 31.89 44.63
C ASN A 283 -5.69 33.21 43.96
N ALA A 284 -4.58 33.79 44.39
CA ALA A 284 -4.06 35.03 43.83
C ALA A 284 -3.44 34.83 42.42
N ARG A 285 -3.11 33.59 42.09
CA ARG A 285 -2.54 33.20 40.77
C ARG A 285 -3.37 32.08 40.14
N SER A 286 -3.65 32.20 38.87
CA SER A 286 -4.32 31.13 38.09
C SER A 286 -3.35 29.97 37.85
N ALA A 287 -3.86 28.75 37.92
CA ALA A 287 -3.09 27.57 37.53
C ALA A 287 -2.97 27.53 36.00
N THR A 288 -1.78 27.20 35.49
CA THR A 288 -1.52 26.99 34.08
C THR A 288 -1.09 25.56 33.79
N LEU A 289 -1.39 25.07 32.60
CA LEU A 289 -1.02 23.71 32.21
C LEU A 289 -0.10 23.72 30.98
N SER A 290 0.82 22.79 30.99
CA SER A 290 1.51 22.35 29.77
C SER A 290 1.03 20.96 29.39
N ILE A 291 0.74 20.73 28.09
CA ILE A 291 0.30 19.45 27.56
C ILE A 291 1.29 19.02 26.48
N GLY A 292 1.77 17.79 26.55
CA GLY A 292 2.65 17.19 25.55
C GLY A 292 2.03 15.92 24.98
N LEU A 293 1.98 15.78 23.63
CA LEU A 293 1.48 14.60 22.95
C LEU A 293 2.49 14.06 21.94
N GLY A 294 2.54 12.72 21.81
CA GLY A 294 3.35 12.02 20.81
C GLY A 294 2.47 11.32 19.78
N LEU A 295 2.53 11.77 18.52
CA LEU A 295 1.72 11.25 17.41
C LEU A 295 2.56 10.48 16.38
N ASN A 296 1.85 9.63 15.60
CA ASN A 296 2.38 8.97 14.39
C ASN A 296 3.70 8.21 14.62
N THR A 297 3.78 7.49 15.74
CA THR A 297 4.97 6.75 16.13
C THR A 297 4.84 5.26 15.86
N ALA A 298 5.95 4.57 15.60
CA ALA A 298 5.95 3.13 15.36
C ALA A 298 5.62 2.30 16.61
N THR A 299 5.96 2.82 17.81
CA THR A 299 5.77 2.11 19.08
C THR A 299 5.18 3.03 20.15
N TYR A 300 4.51 2.46 21.16
CA TYR A 300 3.99 3.20 22.29
C TYR A 300 5.10 3.85 23.12
N ALA A 301 6.26 3.20 23.27
CA ALA A 301 7.42 3.76 23.94
C ALA A 301 7.92 5.03 23.23
N LEU A 302 7.93 5.03 21.89
CA LEU A 302 8.31 6.20 21.11
C LEU A 302 7.25 7.31 21.25
N SER A 303 5.95 6.97 21.29
CA SER A 303 4.88 7.92 21.56
C SER A 303 5.07 8.62 22.90
N TYR A 304 5.40 7.88 23.96
CA TYR A 304 5.71 8.45 25.25
C TYR A 304 6.95 9.36 25.22
N ASN A 305 8.03 8.93 24.53
CA ASN A 305 9.21 9.77 24.37
C ASN A 305 8.92 11.07 23.61
N TYR A 306 8.07 11.00 22.58
CA TYR A 306 7.63 12.21 21.90
C TYR A 306 6.78 13.11 22.78
N ALA A 307 5.90 12.56 23.62
CA ALA A 307 5.15 13.32 24.60
C ALA A 307 6.07 14.01 25.62
N ARG A 308 7.14 13.34 26.09
CA ARG A 308 8.17 13.97 26.95
C ARG A 308 8.88 15.12 26.25
N MET A 309 9.36 14.90 25.03
CA MET A 309 9.99 15.98 24.26
C MET A 309 9.03 17.16 24.02
N ALA A 310 7.74 16.88 23.79
CA ALA A 310 6.72 17.90 23.59
C ALA A 310 6.47 18.71 24.88
N ILE A 311 6.38 18.06 26.05
CA ILE A 311 6.20 18.76 27.32
C ILE A 311 7.41 19.62 27.70
N ASP A 312 8.63 19.12 27.44
CA ASP A 312 9.86 19.88 27.65
C ASP A 312 9.90 21.15 26.79
N LEU A 313 9.44 21.05 25.53
CA LEU A 313 9.31 22.18 24.63
C LEU A 313 8.23 23.18 25.11
N ALA A 314 7.10 22.71 25.64
CA ALA A 314 6.07 23.54 26.22
C ALA A 314 6.62 24.34 27.38
N LEU A 315 7.29 23.69 28.33
CA LEU A 315 7.90 24.31 29.50
C LEU A 315 9.04 25.27 29.11
N ALA A 316 9.88 24.89 28.16
CA ALA A 316 10.97 25.75 27.67
C ALA A 316 10.48 27.08 27.06
N ARG A 317 9.25 27.11 26.56
CA ARG A 317 8.59 28.32 26.00
C ARG A 317 7.79 29.11 27.02
N GLY A 318 7.77 28.64 28.28
CA GLY A 318 7.11 29.32 29.37
C GLY A 318 5.81 28.71 29.83
N GLY A 319 5.49 27.50 29.36
CA GLY A 319 4.27 26.80 29.74
C GLY A 319 3.01 27.34 29.09
N ASP A 320 1.84 26.98 29.65
CA ASP A 320 0.53 27.47 29.25
C ASP A 320 0.18 27.15 27.77
N GLN A 321 0.54 25.96 27.32
CA GLN A 321 0.36 25.56 25.92
C GLN A 321 0.32 24.04 25.77
N ALA A 322 -0.28 23.60 24.68
CA ALA A 322 -0.17 22.22 24.22
C ALA A 322 0.82 22.12 23.06
N VAL A 323 1.70 21.13 23.13
CA VAL A 323 2.70 20.85 22.11
C VAL A 323 2.52 19.41 21.64
N ILE A 324 2.44 19.23 20.35
CA ILE A 324 2.32 17.93 19.71
C ILE A 324 3.57 17.67 18.89
N LYS A 325 4.22 16.55 19.17
CA LYS A 325 5.34 16.07 18.37
C LYS A 325 4.91 14.87 17.55
N ASP A 326 5.12 14.95 16.24
CA ASP A 326 4.95 13.81 15.35
C ASP A 326 6.25 13.51 14.59
N CYS A 327 6.23 12.52 13.70
CA CYS A 327 7.38 12.17 12.86
C CYS A 327 7.75 13.26 11.83
N LYS A 328 6.82 14.17 11.51
CA LYS A 328 7.00 15.22 10.49
C LYS A 328 7.39 16.56 11.09
N GLY A 329 7.04 16.83 12.36
CA GLY A 329 7.30 18.13 12.95
C GLY A 329 6.68 18.32 14.33
N ILE A 330 6.54 19.58 14.71
CA ILE A 330 6.01 20.00 16.01
C ILE A 330 4.93 21.05 15.79
N THR A 331 3.76 20.85 16.40
CA THR A 331 2.64 21.77 16.37
C THR A 331 2.39 22.33 17.76
N TYR A 332 2.01 23.61 17.85
CA TYR A 332 1.79 24.34 19.09
C TYR A 332 0.37 24.90 19.15
N PHE A 333 -0.30 24.75 20.30
CA PHE A 333 -1.61 25.31 20.59
C PHE A 333 -1.54 26.11 21.91
N GLY A 334 -2.18 27.27 21.96
CA GLY A 334 -2.09 28.17 23.11
C GLY A 334 -0.76 28.94 23.15
N GLY A 335 -0.42 29.46 24.31
CA GLY A 335 0.78 30.26 24.52
C GLY A 335 0.59 31.73 24.08
N LYS A 336 0.80 32.69 24.97
CA LYS A 336 0.79 34.11 24.62
C LYS A 336 2.06 34.45 23.84
N LYS A 337 1.92 35.21 22.76
CA LYS A 337 3.03 35.82 21.99
C LYS A 337 3.76 36.94 22.75
N GLU A 338 3.54 37.09 24.06
CA GLU A 338 4.23 38.13 24.84
C GLU A 338 5.49 37.58 25.48
N GLN A 339 6.61 37.92 24.90
CA GLN A 339 7.91 37.95 25.56
C GLN A 339 7.87 38.94 26.71
N THR A 340 7.48 38.53 27.92
CA THR A 340 7.73 39.26 29.11
C THR A 340 8.85 38.60 29.93
N ALA A 341 9.81 39.37 30.31
CA ALA A 341 11.10 39.01 30.95
C ALA A 341 11.02 38.22 32.28
N LYS A 342 9.82 37.76 32.71
CA LYS A 342 9.60 36.99 33.95
C LYS A 342 9.84 35.48 33.84
N ASN A 343 9.99 34.96 32.63
CA ASN A 343 10.15 33.54 32.36
C ASN A 343 11.60 33.02 32.49
N THR A 344 12.54 33.87 32.84
CA THR A 344 13.97 33.52 32.89
C THR A 344 14.30 32.54 33.99
N ARG A 345 13.63 32.62 35.14
CA ARG A 345 13.93 31.76 36.31
C ARG A 345 13.44 30.31 36.11
N VAL A 346 12.24 30.11 35.58
CA VAL A 346 11.71 28.75 35.32
C VAL A 346 12.51 28.09 34.21
N LYS A 347 12.80 28.83 33.12
CA LYS A 347 13.67 28.35 32.03
C LYS A 347 15.09 28.02 32.52
N ALA A 348 15.64 28.83 33.37
CA ALA A 348 16.96 28.59 33.95
C ALA A 348 16.98 27.34 34.86
N ARG A 349 15.93 27.13 35.65
CA ARG A 349 15.82 25.98 36.55
C ARG A 349 15.63 24.67 35.78
N VAL A 350 14.73 24.62 34.81
CA VAL A 350 14.51 23.42 33.96
C VAL A 350 15.76 23.08 33.13
N LYS A 351 16.44 24.10 32.58
CA LYS A 351 17.71 23.90 31.88
C LYS A 351 18.84 23.46 32.80
N ALA A 352 18.87 23.98 34.01
CA ALA A 352 19.86 23.58 35.00
C ALA A 352 19.64 22.14 35.49
N GLU A 353 18.39 21.74 35.72
CA GLU A 353 18.06 20.35 36.10
C GLU A 353 18.36 19.36 34.95
N ALA A 354 17.96 19.66 33.72
CA ALA A 354 18.33 18.84 32.56
C ALA A 354 19.84 18.75 32.35
N LEU A 355 20.56 19.87 32.56
CA LEU A 355 22.03 19.89 32.49
C LEU A 355 22.64 19.05 33.60
N ARG A 356 22.10 19.13 34.84
CA ARG A 356 22.51 18.32 35.95
C ARG A 356 22.34 16.83 35.72
N GLU A 357 21.18 16.40 35.18
CA GLU A 357 20.95 14.99 34.78
C GLU A 357 21.98 14.53 33.74
N PHE A 358 22.28 15.35 32.74
CA PHE A 358 23.30 15.03 31.74
C PHE A 358 24.70 14.92 32.32
N ILE A 359 25.07 15.81 33.28
CA ILE A 359 26.38 15.79 33.95
C ILE A 359 26.52 14.56 34.84
N VAL A 360 25.49 14.25 35.64
CA VAL A 360 25.49 13.09 36.58
C VAL A 360 25.48 11.75 35.81
N ALA A 361 24.90 11.70 34.62
CA ALA A 361 24.82 10.49 33.79
C ALA A 361 26.10 10.17 33.00
N LYS A 362 27.16 10.99 33.11
CA LYS A 362 28.41 10.84 32.37
C LYS A 362 29.62 10.78 33.24
N ASP A 363 30.55 9.86 32.94
CA ASP A 363 31.81 9.68 33.69
C ASP A 363 32.78 10.85 33.52
N GLN A 364 32.68 11.56 32.41
CA GLN A 364 33.51 12.73 32.12
C GLN A 364 32.71 13.81 31.40
N VAL A 365 32.87 15.05 31.86
CA VAL A 365 32.21 16.23 31.26
C VAL A 365 33.32 17.26 30.94
N ILE A 366 33.38 17.67 29.66
CA ILE A 366 34.30 18.69 29.19
C ILE A 366 33.57 20.02 29.11
N VAL A 367 34.03 21.03 29.83
CA VAL A 367 33.52 22.40 29.77
C VAL A 367 34.48 23.25 28.92
N MET A 368 33.97 23.76 27.79
CA MET A 368 34.75 24.60 26.87
C MET A 368 34.14 25.99 26.80
N GLY A 369 35.00 27.01 26.83
CA GLY A 369 34.56 28.39 26.57
C GLY A 369 34.48 28.71 25.05
N HIS A 370 33.95 29.86 24.76
CA HIS A 370 33.86 30.37 23.37
C HIS A 370 35.27 30.57 22.75
N LYS A 371 35.38 30.45 21.41
CA LYS A 371 36.65 30.58 20.68
C LYS A 371 37.31 31.97 20.83
N ILE A 372 36.49 32.99 21.03
CA ILE A 372 36.95 34.35 21.36
C ILE A 372 36.60 34.54 22.84
N SER A 373 37.64 34.56 23.70
CA SER A 373 37.47 34.69 25.16
C SER A 373 36.88 36.04 25.49
N ASP A 374 35.69 36.05 26.07
CA ASP A 374 35.14 37.22 26.76
C ASP A 374 35.22 37.02 28.29
N PRO A 375 35.11 38.07 29.12
CA PRO A 375 35.19 37.97 30.56
C PRO A 375 34.19 36.97 31.15
N ASP A 376 32.99 36.88 30.57
CA ASP A 376 31.93 35.98 31.06
C ASP A 376 32.23 34.50 30.78
N SER A 377 32.99 34.18 29.72
CA SER A 377 33.41 32.82 29.41
C SER A 377 34.56 32.31 30.30
N LEU A 378 35.34 33.23 30.89
CA LEU A 378 36.41 32.92 31.83
C LEU A 378 35.89 32.71 33.25
N ASP A 379 34.96 33.53 33.71
CA ASP A 379 34.38 33.47 35.05
C ASP A 379 33.57 32.17 35.26
N ARG A 380 32.89 31.68 34.25
CA ARG A 380 32.15 30.41 34.36
C ARG A 380 33.01 29.15 34.41
N LYS A 381 34.30 29.21 34.06
CA LYS A 381 35.25 28.09 34.19
C LYS A 381 35.80 27.90 35.61
N SER A 382 35.68 28.89 36.44
CA SER A 382 36.23 28.87 37.80
C SER A 382 35.28 28.34 38.89
N VAL A 383 34.06 27.96 38.54
CA VAL A 383 33.01 27.58 39.51
C VAL A 383 32.62 26.08 39.39
N VAL A 384 33.45 25.24 38.73
CA VAL A 384 33.21 23.77 38.68
C VAL A 384 34.37 23.05 39.38
#